data_1973d760f5b131f97397bd050e1c90aa
#
_entry.id   1973d760f5b131f97397bd050e1c90aa
#
_cell.length_a   1.000
_cell.length_b   1.000
_cell.length_c   1.000
_cell.angle_alpha   90.00
_cell.angle_beta   90.00
_cell.angle_gamma   90.00
#
_symmetry.space_group_name_H-M   'P 1'
#
loop_
_entity.id
_entity.type
_entity.pdbx_description
1 polymer ?
#
loop_
_entity_poly.entity_id
_entity_poly.type
_entity_poly.pdbx_seq_one_letter_code
_entity_poly.pdbx_strand_id
1 'polypeptide(L)'
;MKIALQCSNRFVKNNNSIIDIMKAFVFPGQGAQFVGMGKDLYEKHPIAKQFFEKANEILGFRITDIMFDGTDEELKQTKVTQPAMFLHSVVSALCLGSDFQPSMVAGHSLGELSALTAARCLSFEDGLKLVAARAKAMQKACESQPGTMAAIIALSDDKVEAVCAEVAKETGKVVVPANYNCPGQLVISGDVEAIEIACQRLKEAGAKRALILPVGGAFHSPLMQPAKEELEAAIATTEFHKPICPVYQNVDGLPHTDPEEIKANLIAQLTASVLWTKEVTNMVADGATDFTECGPGKTLQGMIAKICKGNADVKAHGIND
;
A
#
# COMPACT_ATOMS: atom_id res chain seq x y z
N MET A 1 -32.17 14.43 -16.57
CA MET A 1 -32.63 14.83 -15.21
C MET A 1 -31.38 14.95 -14.36
N LYS A 2 -30.91 16.19 -14.12
CA LYS A 2 -29.68 16.46 -13.35
C LYS A 2 -30.00 16.33 -11.87
N ILE A 3 -29.45 15.32 -11.19
CA ILE A 3 -29.49 15.22 -9.74
C ILE A 3 -28.27 15.99 -9.22
N ALA A 4 -28.53 17.16 -8.65
CA ALA A 4 -27.54 17.94 -7.92
C ALA A 4 -27.26 17.21 -6.59
N LEU A 5 -26.06 16.67 -6.42
CA LEU A 5 -25.57 16.19 -5.13
C LEU A 5 -25.23 17.42 -4.28
N GLN A 6 -26.08 17.73 -3.29
CA GLN A 6 -25.75 18.64 -2.20
C GLN A 6 -24.77 17.93 -1.26
N CYS A 7 -23.53 18.41 -1.23
CA CYS A 7 -22.56 18.05 -0.18
C CYS A 7 -23.06 18.59 1.16
N SER A 8 -23.47 17.74 2.08
CA SER A 8 -23.73 18.12 3.46
C SER A 8 -22.47 17.91 4.31
N ASN A 9 -21.67 18.96 4.45
CA ASN A 9 -20.59 18.99 5.42
C ASN A 9 -21.17 18.99 6.84
N ARG A 10 -20.83 17.97 7.64
CA ARG A 10 -21.09 17.99 9.08
C ARG A 10 -20.02 18.85 9.75
N PHE A 11 -20.44 20.05 10.19
CA PHE A 11 -19.60 20.97 10.97
C PHE A 11 -19.70 20.65 12.46
N VAL A 12 -18.55 20.42 13.10
CA VAL A 12 -18.46 20.39 14.56
C VAL A 12 -18.03 21.78 15.03
N LYS A 13 -18.95 22.51 15.70
CA LYS A 13 -18.63 23.82 16.28
C LYS A 13 -17.88 23.64 17.59
N ASN A 14 -16.60 23.94 17.61
CA ASN A 14 -15.89 24.33 18.81
C ASN A 14 -15.51 25.82 18.69
N ASN A 15 -15.65 26.55 19.78
CA ASN A 15 -15.56 27.99 19.84
C ASN A 15 -14.41 28.58 19.01
N ASN A 16 -14.78 29.39 18.00
CA ASN A 16 -13.98 30.31 17.19
C ASN A 16 -13.26 29.85 15.93
N SER A 17 -13.34 28.59 15.48
CA SER A 17 -13.04 28.25 14.08
C SER A 17 -13.79 26.98 13.69
N ILE A 18 -14.41 27.00 12.52
CA ILE A 18 -14.89 25.77 11.86
C ILE A 18 -13.61 25.08 11.36
N ILE A 19 -13.16 24.05 12.07
CA ILE A 19 -12.09 23.20 11.57
C ILE A 19 -12.78 22.19 10.65
N ASP A 20 -12.61 22.34 9.35
CA ASP A 20 -12.99 21.31 8.39
C ASP A 20 -12.11 20.08 8.68
N ILE A 21 -12.73 18.99 9.14
CA ILE A 21 -12.02 17.73 9.35
C ILE A 21 -11.64 17.18 7.98
N MET A 22 -10.35 17.21 7.67
CA MET A 22 -9.84 16.60 6.43
C MET A 22 -9.63 15.10 6.66
N LYS A 23 -10.44 14.30 5.95
CA LYS A 23 -10.44 12.85 6.05
C LYS A 23 -9.47 12.24 5.05
N ALA A 24 -8.54 11.47 5.54
CA ALA A 24 -7.62 10.67 4.76
C ALA A 24 -8.05 9.20 4.80
N PHE A 25 -8.21 8.57 3.63
CA PHE A 25 -8.44 7.13 3.57
C PHE A 25 -7.16 6.44 3.09
N VAL A 26 -6.72 5.45 3.85
CA VAL A 26 -5.45 4.75 3.60
C VAL A 26 -5.65 3.27 3.38
N PHE A 27 -4.84 2.70 2.49
CA PHE A 27 -5.02 1.34 1.99
C PHE A 27 -3.78 0.50 2.24
N PRO A 28 -3.88 -0.62 3.00
CA PRO A 28 -2.73 -1.44 3.33
C PRO A 28 -2.21 -2.24 2.12
N GLY A 29 -0.93 -2.57 2.18
CA GLY A 29 -0.27 -3.48 1.25
C GLY A 29 -0.25 -4.92 1.72
N GLN A 30 0.60 -5.72 1.07
CA GLN A 30 0.85 -7.11 1.40
C GLN A 30 1.40 -7.25 2.84
N GLY A 31 0.97 -8.31 3.55
CA GLY A 31 1.40 -8.61 4.92
C GLY A 31 0.27 -8.52 5.97
N ALA A 32 -0.87 -7.94 5.61
CA ALA A 32 -2.05 -7.84 6.49
C ALA A 32 -3.14 -8.89 6.17
N GLN A 33 -2.94 -9.75 5.18
CA GLN A 33 -3.88 -10.79 4.79
C GLN A 33 -3.99 -11.89 5.85
N PHE A 34 -5.19 -12.45 5.98
CA PHE A 34 -5.48 -13.62 6.82
C PHE A 34 -6.63 -14.44 6.23
N VAL A 35 -6.65 -15.73 6.48
CA VAL A 35 -7.75 -16.62 6.04
C VAL A 35 -9.04 -16.23 6.76
N GLY A 36 -10.13 -16.10 6.00
CA GLY A 36 -11.41 -15.57 6.47
C GLY A 36 -11.63 -14.10 6.15
N MET A 37 -10.62 -13.38 5.66
CA MET A 37 -10.76 -11.95 5.32
C MET A 37 -11.83 -11.72 4.25
N GLY A 38 -12.70 -10.75 4.49
CA GLY A 38 -13.75 -10.34 3.56
C GLY A 38 -15.00 -11.23 3.54
N LYS A 39 -15.02 -12.36 4.28
CA LYS A 39 -16.20 -13.24 4.34
C LYS A 39 -17.41 -12.52 4.96
N ASP A 40 -17.18 -11.74 5.98
CA ASP A 40 -18.20 -10.92 6.63
C ASP A 40 -18.75 -9.81 5.72
N LEU A 41 -17.89 -9.16 4.93
CA LEU A 41 -18.31 -8.20 3.90
C LEU A 41 -19.21 -8.88 2.84
N TYR A 42 -18.78 -10.04 2.36
CA TYR A 42 -19.51 -10.83 1.36
C TYR A 42 -20.90 -11.24 1.86
N GLU A 43 -21.02 -11.66 3.11
CA GLU A 43 -22.26 -12.13 3.71
C GLU A 43 -23.23 -10.99 4.08
N LYS A 44 -22.71 -9.86 4.57
CA LYS A 44 -23.52 -8.76 5.10
C LYS A 44 -23.91 -7.70 4.08
N HIS A 45 -23.12 -7.53 3.00
CA HIS A 45 -23.33 -6.45 2.05
C HIS A 45 -23.60 -6.98 0.63
N PRO A 46 -24.82 -6.84 0.08
CA PRO A 46 -25.13 -7.29 -1.29
C PRO A 46 -24.21 -6.70 -2.36
N ILE A 47 -23.78 -5.45 -2.17
CA ILE A 47 -22.84 -4.79 -3.09
C ILE A 47 -21.45 -5.47 -3.03
N ALA A 48 -20.97 -5.82 -1.84
CA ALA A 48 -19.72 -6.54 -1.69
C ALA A 48 -19.77 -7.88 -2.44
N LYS A 49 -20.83 -8.67 -2.25
CA LYS A 49 -20.98 -9.94 -2.94
C LYS A 49 -20.86 -9.80 -4.46
N GLN A 50 -21.47 -8.77 -5.05
CA GLN A 50 -21.36 -8.53 -6.49
C GLN A 50 -19.90 -8.29 -6.93
N PHE A 51 -19.13 -7.48 -6.19
CA PHE A 51 -17.73 -7.22 -6.51
C PHE A 51 -16.83 -8.42 -6.28
N PHE A 52 -17.07 -9.22 -5.25
CA PHE A 52 -16.33 -10.46 -5.01
C PHE A 52 -16.56 -11.49 -6.13
N GLU A 53 -17.82 -11.70 -6.56
CA GLU A 53 -18.11 -12.61 -7.69
C GLU A 53 -17.52 -12.07 -9.00
N LYS A 54 -17.63 -10.76 -9.25
CA LYS A 54 -17.00 -10.13 -10.41
C LYS A 54 -15.48 -10.29 -10.41
N ALA A 55 -14.83 -10.25 -9.24
CA ALA A 55 -13.40 -10.50 -9.14
C ALA A 55 -13.05 -11.95 -9.51
N ASN A 56 -13.87 -12.94 -9.10
CA ASN A 56 -13.69 -14.33 -9.50
C ASN A 56 -13.72 -14.48 -11.04
N GLU A 57 -14.66 -13.78 -11.70
CA GLU A 57 -14.79 -13.79 -13.15
C GLU A 57 -13.56 -13.16 -13.84
N ILE A 58 -13.13 -11.98 -13.39
CA ILE A 58 -12.00 -11.24 -13.96
C ILE A 58 -10.70 -12.03 -13.82
N LEU A 59 -10.47 -12.62 -12.65
CA LEU A 59 -9.26 -13.38 -12.36
C LEU A 59 -9.22 -14.76 -13.00
N GLY A 60 -10.38 -15.30 -13.41
CA GLY A 60 -10.51 -16.63 -13.98
C GLY A 60 -10.35 -17.78 -12.97
N PHE A 61 -10.38 -17.48 -11.68
CA PHE A 61 -10.40 -18.46 -10.60
C PHE A 61 -11.14 -17.89 -9.38
N ARG A 62 -11.59 -18.75 -8.48
CA ARG A 62 -12.33 -18.33 -7.30
C ARG A 62 -11.39 -17.87 -6.19
N ILE A 63 -11.01 -16.61 -6.25
CA ILE A 63 -10.18 -15.99 -5.19
C ILE A 63 -10.91 -15.99 -3.84
N THR A 64 -12.24 -15.90 -3.86
CA THR A 64 -13.09 -15.95 -2.67
C THR A 64 -12.91 -17.24 -1.89
N ASP A 65 -12.73 -18.38 -2.55
CA ASP A 65 -12.57 -19.67 -1.88
C ASP A 65 -11.24 -19.68 -1.09
N ILE A 66 -10.18 -19.10 -1.66
CA ILE A 66 -8.88 -18.96 -0.99
C ILE A 66 -8.97 -17.95 0.15
N MET A 67 -9.61 -16.80 -0.06
CA MET A 67 -9.73 -15.74 0.95
C MET A 67 -10.53 -16.21 2.17
N PHE A 68 -11.63 -16.96 1.96
CA PHE A 68 -12.57 -17.30 3.01
C PHE A 68 -12.20 -18.57 3.76
N ASP A 69 -11.83 -19.62 3.03
CA ASP A 69 -11.70 -20.98 3.57
C ASP A 69 -10.43 -21.71 3.08
N GLY A 70 -9.49 -21.01 2.41
CA GLY A 70 -8.21 -21.55 1.93
C GLY A 70 -7.18 -21.71 3.04
N THR A 71 -5.93 -21.90 2.63
CA THR A 71 -4.79 -22.02 3.55
C THR A 71 -3.94 -20.74 3.58
N ASP A 72 -3.19 -20.55 4.67
CA ASP A 72 -2.21 -19.47 4.77
C ASP A 72 -1.17 -19.52 3.65
N GLU A 73 -0.76 -20.73 3.24
CA GLU A 73 0.21 -20.95 2.17
C GLU A 73 -0.32 -20.50 0.81
N GLU A 74 -1.58 -20.80 0.49
CA GLU A 74 -2.24 -20.33 -0.73
C GLU A 74 -2.36 -18.81 -0.73
N LEU A 75 -2.81 -18.23 0.39
CA LEU A 75 -3.03 -16.80 0.53
C LEU A 75 -1.72 -15.99 0.53
N LYS A 76 -0.58 -16.59 0.92
CA LYS A 76 0.75 -15.95 0.91
C LYS A 76 1.39 -15.85 -0.48
N GLN A 77 0.90 -16.58 -1.48
CA GLN A 77 1.44 -16.46 -2.84
C GLN A 77 1.17 -15.07 -3.40
N THR A 78 2.20 -14.34 -3.83
CA THR A 78 2.07 -12.94 -4.30
C THR A 78 0.96 -12.76 -5.33
N LYS A 79 0.81 -13.72 -6.25
CA LYS A 79 -0.25 -13.72 -7.27
C LYS A 79 -1.69 -13.81 -6.70
N VAL A 80 -1.83 -14.26 -5.45
CA VAL A 80 -3.10 -14.37 -4.72
C VAL A 80 -3.22 -13.23 -3.69
N THR A 81 -2.17 -12.99 -2.91
CA THR A 81 -2.16 -11.98 -1.85
C THR A 81 -2.56 -10.60 -2.37
N GLN A 82 -1.95 -10.16 -3.47
CA GLN A 82 -2.19 -8.81 -3.97
C GLN A 82 -3.63 -8.60 -4.44
N PRO A 83 -4.22 -9.45 -5.30
CA PRO A 83 -5.64 -9.34 -5.64
C PRO A 83 -6.57 -9.47 -4.43
N ALA A 84 -6.28 -10.35 -3.47
CA ALA A 84 -7.08 -10.52 -2.26
C ALA A 84 -7.09 -9.25 -1.39
N MET A 85 -5.91 -8.64 -1.17
CA MET A 85 -5.78 -7.38 -0.45
C MET A 85 -6.49 -6.23 -1.15
N PHE A 86 -6.31 -6.10 -2.46
CA PHE A 86 -6.99 -5.09 -3.27
C PHE A 86 -8.52 -5.25 -3.17
N LEU A 87 -9.02 -6.46 -3.38
CA LEU A 87 -10.45 -6.77 -3.36
C LEU A 87 -11.06 -6.40 -2.01
N HIS A 88 -10.46 -6.88 -0.91
CA HIS A 88 -10.93 -6.52 0.44
C HIS A 88 -10.93 -5.00 0.65
N SER A 89 -9.82 -4.33 0.34
CA SER A 89 -9.63 -2.91 0.62
C SER A 89 -10.60 -2.01 -0.17
N VAL A 90 -10.74 -2.26 -1.47
CA VAL A 90 -11.65 -1.48 -2.33
C VAL A 90 -13.11 -1.74 -1.98
N VAL A 91 -13.48 -3.01 -1.76
CA VAL A 91 -14.86 -3.35 -1.38
C VAL A 91 -15.22 -2.78 -0.02
N SER A 92 -14.30 -2.79 0.94
CA SER A 92 -14.50 -2.13 2.24
C SER A 92 -14.82 -0.64 2.08
N ALA A 93 -14.05 0.07 1.25
CA ALA A 93 -14.31 1.49 0.96
C ALA A 93 -15.66 1.70 0.25
N LEU A 94 -16.03 0.84 -0.69
CA LEU A 94 -17.33 0.89 -1.39
C LEU A 94 -18.50 0.66 -0.43
N CYS A 95 -18.34 -0.21 0.58
CA CYS A 95 -19.38 -0.48 1.58
C CYS A 95 -19.65 0.71 2.50
N LEU A 96 -18.75 1.68 2.61
CA LEU A 96 -19.01 2.95 3.32
C LEU A 96 -20.05 3.82 2.61
N GLY A 97 -20.30 3.61 1.31
CA GLY A 97 -21.30 4.36 0.55
C GLY A 97 -21.10 5.88 0.66
N SER A 98 -22.10 6.58 1.22
CA SER A 98 -22.05 8.05 1.41
C SER A 98 -21.01 8.51 2.44
N ASP A 99 -20.54 7.63 3.30
CA ASP A 99 -19.54 7.98 4.34
C ASP A 99 -18.11 7.98 3.78
N PHE A 100 -17.89 7.38 2.59
CA PHE A 100 -16.63 7.50 1.86
C PHE A 100 -16.55 8.88 1.20
N GLN A 101 -16.03 9.84 1.93
CA GLN A 101 -15.82 11.23 1.50
C GLN A 101 -14.36 11.62 1.72
N PRO A 102 -13.43 11.14 0.89
CA PRO A 102 -12.02 11.42 1.07
C PRO A 102 -11.67 12.87 0.71
N SER A 103 -10.95 13.55 1.60
CA SER A 103 -10.21 14.77 1.24
C SER A 103 -8.92 14.43 0.51
N MET A 104 -8.34 13.26 0.82
CA MET A 104 -7.16 12.70 0.20
C MET A 104 -7.08 11.19 0.45
N VAL A 105 -6.30 10.49 -0.37
CA VAL A 105 -6.06 9.05 -0.22
C VAL A 105 -4.57 8.72 -0.37
N ALA A 106 -4.15 7.62 0.24
CA ALA A 106 -2.82 7.04 0.07
C ALA A 106 -2.89 5.52 0.20
N GLY A 107 -1.89 4.81 -0.33
CA GLY A 107 -1.84 3.37 -0.16
C GLY A 107 -0.40 2.86 -0.12
N HIS A 108 -0.12 1.94 0.76
CA HIS A 108 1.22 1.37 0.93
C HIS A 108 1.49 0.31 -0.14
N SER A 109 2.44 0.53 -1.03
CA SER A 109 2.84 -0.40 -2.11
C SER A 109 1.62 -0.83 -2.96
N LEU A 110 1.16 -2.06 -2.86
CA LEU A 110 -0.08 -2.53 -3.50
C LEU A 110 -1.28 -1.64 -3.17
N GLY A 111 -1.35 -1.13 -1.94
CA GLY A 111 -2.42 -0.26 -1.49
C GLY A 111 -2.59 1.00 -2.32
N GLU A 112 -1.55 1.46 -3.02
CA GLU A 112 -1.64 2.59 -3.94
C GLU A 112 -2.63 2.32 -5.09
N LEU A 113 -2.67 1.10 -5.65
CA LEU A 113 -3.68 0.70 -6.64
C LEU A 113 -5.10 0.67 -6.04
N SER A 114 -5.22 0.26 -4.77
CA SER A 114 -6.51 0.33 -4.06
C SER A 114 -6.95 1.78 -3.84
N ALA A 115 -6.04 2.67 -3.46
CA ALA A 115 -6.28 4.10 -3.30
C ALA A 115 -6.72 4.75 -4.63
N LEU A 116 -6.01 4.48 -5.72
CA LEU A 116 -6.34 4.96 -7.07
C LEU A 116 -7.74 4.52 -7.52
N THR A 117 -8.09 3.26 -7.22
CA THR A 117 -9.42 2.72 -7.56
C THR A 117 -10.51 3.34 -6.69
N ALA A 118 -10.30 3.47 -5.38
CA ALA A 118 -11.24 4.10 -4.48
C ALA A 118 -11.43 5.60 -4.81
N ALA A 119 -10.36 6.30 -5.23
CA ALA A 119 -10.41 7.67 -5.72
C ALA A 119 -10.96 7.81 -7.16
N ARG A 120 -11.44 6.72 -7.77
CA ARG A 120 -11.99 6.68 -9.15
C ARG A 120 -11.00 7.08 -10.25
N CYS A 121 -9.71 7.01 -9.99
CA CYS A 121 -8.68 7.13 -11.02
C CYS A 121 -8.67 5.91 -11.93
N LEU A 122 -8.95 4.74 -11.36
CA LEU A 122 -9.14 3.47 -12.07
C LEU A 122 -10.57 2.95 -11.86
N SER A 123 -11.12 2.28 -12.87
CA SER A 123 -12.30 1.43 -12.65
C SER A 123 -11.92 0.24 -11.74
N PHE A 124 -12.91 -0.38 -11.09
CA PHE A 124 -12.65 -1.59 -10.30
C PHE A 124 -12.01 -2.69 -11.15
N GLU A 125 -12.54 -2.88 -12.36
CA GLU A 125 -12.07 -3.87 -13.31
C GLU A 125 -10.62 -3.64 -13.73
N ASP A 126 -10.28 -2.41 -14.07
CA ASP A 126 -8.92 -2.06 -14.51
C ASP A 126 -7.95 -2.11 -13.35
N GLY A 127 -8.35 -1.62 -12.16
CA GLY A 127 -7.57 -1.74 -10.94
C GLY A 127 -7.24 -3.20 -10.61
N LEU A 128 -8.23 -4.09 -10.64
CA LEU A 128 -8.02 -5.51 -10.37
C LEU A 128 -7.14 -6.20 -11.42
N LYS A 129 -7.33 -5.87 -12.71
CA LYS A 129 -6.48 -6.40 -13.80
C LYS A 129 -5.03 -5.95 -13.64
N LEU A 130 -4.81 -4.67 -13.31
CA LEU A 130 -3.46 -4.15 -13.06
C LEU A 130 -2.81 -4.81 -11.84
N VAL A 131 -3.57 -5.01 -10.77
CA VAL A 131 -3.08 -5.73 -9.58
C VAL A 131 -2.70 -7.17 -9.92
N ALA A 132 -3.52 -7.87 -10.70
CA ALA A 132 -3.22 -9.22 -11.14
C ALA A 132 -1.97 -9.27 -12.04
N ALA A 133 -1.84 -8.33 -12.97
CA ALA A 133 -0.64 -8.19 -13.82
C ALA A 133 0.62 -7.91 -12.98
N ARG A 134 0.54 -6.95 -12.04
CA ARG A 134 1.61 -6.61 -11.11
C ARG A 134 2.04 -7.83 -10.29
N ALA A 135 1.11 -8.53 -9.70
CA ALA A 135 1.37 -9.68 -8.85
C ALA A 135 2.05 -10.82 -9.64
N LYS A 136 1.59 -11.08 -10.86
CA LYS A 136 2.19 -12.09 -11.76
C LYS A 136 3.60 -11.70 -12.20
N ALA A 137 3.80 -10.44 -12.59
CA ALA A 137 5.11 -9.93 -13.01
C ALA A 137 6.12 -9.97 -11.86
N MET A 138 5.71 -9.56 -10.65
CA MET A 138 6.56 -9.64 -9.45
C MET A 138 6.88 -11.09 -9.08
N GLN A 139 5.93 -12.01 -9.13
CA GLN A 139 6.19 -13.44 -8.90
C GLN A 139 7.23 -13.98 -9.86
N LYS A 140 7.10 -13.71 -11.15
CA LYS A 140 8.06 -14.13 -12.18
C LYS A 140 9.45 -13.52 -11.98
N ALA A 141 9.53 -12.23 -11.59
CA ALA A 141 10.80 -11.59 -11.26
C ALA A 141 11.48 -12.28 -10.07
N CYS A 142 10.74 -12.63 -9.01
CA CYS A 142 11.26 -13.37 -7.87
C CYS A 142 11.82 -14.76 -8.23
N GLU A 143 11.18 -15.45 -9.18
CA GLU A 143 11.64 -16.76 -9.65
C GLU A 143 12.92 -16.67 -10.48
N SER A 144 13.10 -15.59 -11.24
CA SER A 144 14.27 -15.35 -12.09
C SER A 144 15.44 -14.69 -11.36
N GLN A 145 15.15 -13.87 -10.36
CA GLN A 145 16.12 -13.11 -9.58
C GLN A 145 15.84 -13.28 -8.09
N PRO A 146 16.38 -14.33 -7.46
CA PRO A 146 16.16 -14.57 -6.03
C PRO A 146 16.66 -13.41 -5.17
N GLY A 147 15.81 -12.95 -4.28
CA GLY A 147 16.10 -11.88 -3.35
C GLY A 147 15.24 -11.99 -2.11
N THR A 148 15.47 -11.10 -1.16
CA THR A 148 14.69 -11.06 0.07
C THR A 148 14.60 -9.64 0.63
N MET A 149 13.87 -9.50 1.72
CA MET A 149 13.72 -8.24 2.47
C MET A 149 13.98 -8.47 3.96
N ALA A 150 14.38 -7.42 4.66
CA ALA A 150 14.51 -7.46 6.12
C ALA A 150 13.98 -6.18 6.77
N ALA A 151 13.25 -6.35 7.88
CA ALA A 151 12.78 -5.24 8.69
C ALA A 151 13.84 -4.85 9.74
N ILE A 152 14.24 -3.59 9.70
CA ILE A 152 15.22 -3.00 10.63
C ILE A 152 14.45 -2.15 11.64
N ILE A 153 14.65 -2.48 12.93
CA ILE A 153 13.87 -1.88 14.01
C ILE A 153 14.78 -1.11 14.99
N ALA A 154 14.35 0.11 15.31
CA ALA A 154 14.96 1.00 16.29
C ALA A 154 16.38 1.43 15.92
N LEU A 155 16.61 1.68 14.64
CA LEU A 155 17.79 2.37 14.11
C LEU A 155 17.32 3.54 13.24
N SER A 156 18.12 4.62 13.17
CA SER A 156 17.80 5.77 12.33
C SER A 156 18.01 5.46 10.85
N ASP A 157 17.24 6.11 9.99
CA ASP A 157 17.21 5.83 8.55
C ASP A 157 18.58 6.10 7.90
N ASP A 158 19.25 7.20 8.26
CA ASP A 158 20.60 7.56 7.81
C ASP A 158 21.65 6.47 8.06
N LYS A 159 21.58 5.80 9.22
CA LYS A 159 22.47 4.67 9.52
C LYS A 159 22.14 3.44 8.69
N VAL A 160 20.86 3.17 8.46
CA VAL A 160 20.44 2.06 7.61
C VAL A 160 20.89 2.29 6.17
N GLU A 161 20.68 3.50 5.65
CA GLU A 161 21.14 3.92 4.31
C GLU A 161 22.66 3.76 4.15
N ALA A 162 23.43 4.25 5.12
CA ALA A 162 24.90 4.14 5.10
C ALA A 162 25.36 2.68 5.02
N VAL A 163 24.83 1.81 5.88
CA VAL A 163 25.20 0.38 5.87
C VAL A 163 24.79 -0.30 4.56
N CYS A 164 23.60 -0.01 4.02
CA CYS A 164 23.18 -0.54 2.71
C CYS A 164 24.16 -0.11 1.60
N ALA A 165 24.54 1.17 1.56
CA ALA A 165 25.49 1.68 0.57
C ALA A 165 26.88 1.05 0.69
N GLU A 166 27.38 0.85 1.91
CA GLU A 166 28.66 0.17 2.17
C GLU A 166 28.63 -1.29 1.70
N VAL A 167 27.58 -2.06 2.08
CA VAL A 167 27.43 -3.46 1.69
C VAL A 167 27.29 -3.59 0.18
N ALA A 168 26.48 -2.75 -0.46
CA ALA A 168 26.33 -2.75 -1.90
C ALA A 168 27.66 -2.49 -2.63
N LYS A 169 28.45 -1.52 -2.15
CA LYS A 169 29.76 -1.18 -2.71
C LYS A 169 30.76 -2.33 -2.56
N GLU A 170 30.78 -2.99 -1.41
CA GLU A 170 31.75 -4.06 -1.11
C GLU A 170 31.42 -5.36 -1.85
N THR A 171 30.13 -5.70 -1.93
CA THR A 171 29.68 -6.97 -2.52
C THR A 171 29.40 -6.89 -4.02
N GLY A 172 29.19 -5.70 -4.56
CA GLY A 172 28.69 -5.50 -5.91
C GLY A 172 27.26 -5.98 -6.12
N LYS A 173 26.54 -6.29 -5.02
CA LYS A 173 25.15 -6.81 -5.03
C LYS A 173 24.16 -5.73 -4.64
N VAL A 174 22.90 -5.98 -4.96
CA VAL A 174 21.81 -5.07 -4.61
C VAL A 174 21.45 -5.20 -3.13
N VAL A 175 21.48 -4.10 -2.41
CA VAL A 175 20.84 -3.93 -1.10
C VAL A 175 20.48 -2.45 -0.95
N VAL A 176 19.19 -2.18 -0.78
CA VAL A 176 18.64 -0.81 -0.75
C VAL A 176 17.60 -0.65 0.34
N PRO A 177 17.42 0.56 0.88
CA PRO A 177 16.23 0.92 1.63
C PRO A 177 15.00 0.81 0.74
N ALA A 178 13.99 0.07 1.17
CA ALA A 178 12.82 -0.24 0.36
C ALA A 178 11.51 0.35 0.89
N ASN A 179 11.27 0.31 2.22
CA ASN A 179 10.07 0.88 2.80
C ASN A 179 10.40 1.72 4.03
N TYR A 180 10.22 3.03 3.93
CA TYR A 180 10.31 3.97 5.04
C TYR A 180 8.95 4.00 5.76
N ASN A 181 8.73 3.02 6.64
CA ASN A 181 7.41 2.76 7.21
C ASN A 181 6.99 3.76 8.30
N CYS A 182 7.86 3.99 9.27
CA CYS A 182 7.66 4.97 10.34
C CYS A 182 8.99 5.17 11.08
N PRO A 183 9.14 6.21 11.88
CA PRO A 183 10.37 6.44 12.67
C PRO A 183 10.84 5.19 13.40
N GLY A 184 12.06 4.77 13.10
CA GLY A 184 12.68 3.56 13.64
C GLY A 184 12.17 2.23 13.06
N GLN A 185 11.50 2.25 11.93
CA GLN A 185 11.10 1.04 11.19
C GLN A 185 11.30 1.25 9.69
N LEU A 186 12.40 0.72 9.17
CA LEU A 186 12.75 0.72 7.77
C LEU A 186 12.93 -0.72 7.28
N VAL A 187 12.44 -1.02 6.08
CA VAL A 187 12.67 -2.32 5.43
C VAL A 187 13.72 -2.16 4.35
N ILE A 188 14.69 -3.06 4.34
CA ILE A 188 15.71 -3.16 3.29
C ILE A 188 15.41 -4.32 2.35
N SER A 189 15.84 -4.23 1.10
CA SER A 189 15.53 -5.17 0.04
C SER A 189 16.74 -5.38 -0.87
N GLY A 190 16.95 -6.63 -1.34
CA GLY A 190 18.07 -6.93 -2.23
C GLY A 190 18.39 -8.41 -2.36
N ASP A 191 19.61 -8.67 -2.84
CA ASP A 191 20.15 -10.02 -2.91
C ASP A 191 20.23 -10.68 -1.53
N VAL A 192 19.93 -11.97 -1.45
CA VAL A 192 19.87 -12.70 -0.17
C VAL A 192 21.16 -12.52 0.64
N GLU A 193 22.32 -12.75 0.03
CA GLU A 193 23.62 -12.63 0.71
C GLU A 193 23.89 -11.18 1.18
N ALA A 194 23.58 -10.19 0.36
CA ALA A 194 23.77 -8.78 0.74
C ALA A 194 22.86 -8.38 1.90
N ILE A 195 21.61 -8.87 1.92
CA ILE A 195 20.67 -8.64 3.02
C ILE A 195 21.16 -9.30 4.31
N GLU A 196 21.70 -10.53 4.25
CA GLU A 196 22.27 -11.20 5.43
C GLU A 196 23.44 -10.42 6.03
N ILE A 197 24.38 -9.97 5.20
CA ILE A 197 25.52 -9.12 5.61
C ILE A 197 25.01 -7.81 6.21
N ALA A 198 24.07 -7.13 5.53
CA ALA A 198 23.50 -5.89 6.00
C ALA A 198 22.79 -6.07 7.35
N CYS A 199 22.03 -7.15 7.55
CA CYS A 199 21.36 -7.45 8.81
C CYS A 199 22.35 -7.62 9.97
N GLN A 200 23.48 -8.28 9.74
CA GLN A 200 24.53 -8.43 10.75
C GLN A 200 25.11 -7.05 11.13
N ARG A 201 25.55 -6.27 10.13
CA ARG A 201 26.15 -4.93 10.37
C ARG A 201 25.17 -3.96 11.03
N LEU A 202 23.91 -3.99 10.64
CA LEU A 202 22.87 -3.14 11.24
C LEU A 202 22.62 -3.49 12.70
N LYS A 203 22.72 -4.76 13.10
CA LYS A 203 22.68 -5.16 14.50
C LYS A 203 23.91 -4.63 15.27
N GLU A 204 25.11 -4.73 14.69
CA GLU A 204 26.35 -4.18 15.25
C GLU A 204 26.28 -2.65 15.37
N ALA A 205 25.63 -1.96 14.41
CA ALA A 205 25.38 -0.53 14.43
C ALA A 205 24.29 -0.08 15.43
N GLY A 206 23.64 -1.03 16.13
CA GLY A 206 22.71 -0.76 17.21
C GLY A 206 21.24 -0.98 16.89
N ALA A 207 20.88 -1.59 15.75
CA ALA A 207 19.50 -1.99 15.50
C ALA A 207 19.01 -2.98 16.56
N LYS A 208 17.86 -2.71 17.16
CA LYS A 208 17.27 -3.62 18.15
C LYS A 208 16.89 -4.97 17.53
N ARG A 209 16.47 -4.96 16.26
CA ARG A 209 16.18 -6.15 15.46
C ARG A 209 16.49 -5.90 13.98
N ALA A 210 16.99 -6.92 13.32
CA ALA A 210 17.07 -7.03 11.87
C ALA A 210 16.49 -8.40 11.52
N LEU A 211 15.27 -8.41 10.99
CA LEU A 211 14.44 -9.61 10.81
C LEU A 211 14.21 -9.84 9.31
N ILE A 212 14.72 -10.94 8.78
CA ILE A 212 14.38 -11.37 7.42
C ILE A 212 12.89 -11.66 7.35
N LEU A 213 12.23 -11.09 6.35
CA LEU A 213 10.79 -11.23 6.15
C LEU A 213 10.49 -12.50 5.34
N PRO A 214 9.34 -13.16 5.60
CA PRO A 214 8.91 -14.34 4.85
C PRO A 214 8.29 -13.95 3.50
N VAL A 215 9.08 -13.28 2.66
CA VAL A 215 8.69 -12.84 1.31
C VAL A 215 9.60 -13.47 0.27
N GLY A 216 9.05 -13.77 -0.90
CA GLY A 216 9.74 -14.52 -1.95
C GLY A 216 10.63 -13.66 -2.85
N GLY A 217 10.84 -12.38 -2.56
CA GLY A 217 11.62 -11.53 -3.46
C GLY A 217 12.03 -10.18 -2.88
N ALA A 218 12.87 -9.48 -3.63
CA ALA A 218 13.40 -8.16 -3.30
C ALA A 218 12.52 -7.05 -3.86
N PHE A 219 11.33 -6.87 -3.27
CA PHE A 219 10.39 -5.84 -3.70
C PHE A 219 10.97 -4.43 -3.47
N HIS A 220 10.55 -3.47 -4.29
CA HIS A 220 11.00 -2.07 -4.21
C HIS A 220 12.53 -1.91 -4.31
N SER A 221 13.15 -2.72 -5.18
CA SER A 221 14.58 -2.69 -5.47
C SER A 221 14.84 -2.80 -6.98
N PRO A 222 16.07 -2.54 -7.46
CA PRO A 222 16.44 -2.75 -8.85
C PRO A 222 16.18 -4.16 -9.38
N LEU A 223 16.11 -5.19 -8.51
CA LEU A 223 15.80 -6.57 -8.89
C LEU A 223 14.35 -6.75 -9.41
N MET A 224 13.48 -5.76 -9.21
CA MET A 224 12.13 -5.74 -9.76
C MET A 224 12.04 -5.12 -11.17
N GLN A 225 13.15 -4.78 -11.81
CA GLN A 225 13.14 -4.17 -13.15
C GLN A 225 12.35 -4.98 -14.19
N PRO A 226 12.45 -6.33 -14.27
CA PRO A 226 11.63 -7.12 -15.20
C PRO A 226 10.12 -7.00 -14.92
N ALA A 227 9.73 -6.93 -13.65
CA ALA A 227 8.33 -6.74 -13.27
C ALA A 227 7.82 -5.34 -13.62
N LYS A 228 8.67 -4.32 -13.49
CA LYS A 228 8.36 -2.95 -13.88
C LYS A 228 8.03 -2.87 -15.36
N GLU A 229 8.81 -3.48 -16.23
CA GLU A 229 8.60 -3.49 -17.68
C GLU A 229 7.28 -4.16 -18.08
N GLU A 230 6.95 -5.30 -17.44
CA GLU A 230 5.66 -5.97 -17.66
C GLU A 230 4.48 -5.12 -17.16
N LEU A 231 4.61 -4.45 -16.00
CA LEU A 231 3.57 -3.57 -15.47
C LEU A 231 3.40 -2.31 -16.34
N GLU A 232 4.48 -1.71 -16.83
CA GLU A 232 4.44 -0.56 -17.72
C GLU A 232 3.62 -0.86 -18.98
N ALA A 233 3.82 -2.05 -19.58
CA ALA A 233 3.04 -2.48 -20.73
C ALA A 233 1.54 -2.63 -20.39
N ALA A 234 1.19 -3.10 -19.20
CA ALA A 234 -0.20 -3.19 -18.75
C ALA A 234 -0.80 -1.81 -18.49
N ILE A 235 -0.06 -0.89 -17.85
CA ILE A 235 -0.48 0.49 -17.60
C ILE A 235 -0.72 1.25 -18.91
N ALA A 236 0.12 1.06 -19.92
CA ALA A 236 0.01 1.72 -21.21
C ALA A 236 -1.34 1.45 -21.93
N THR A 237 -1.98 0.31 -21.62
CA THR A 237 -3.28 -0.08 -22.21
C THR A 237 -4.47 0.16 -21.27
N THR A 238 -4.22 0.72 -20.09
CA THR A 238 -5.25 0.95 -19.06
C THR A 238 -5.68 2.42 -19.07
N GLU A 239 -6.99 2.65 -18.94
CA GLU A 239 -7.54 3.99 -18.84
C GLU A 239 -7.41 4.52 -17.41
N PHE A 240 -6.83 5.72 -17.27
CA PHE A 240 -6.75 6.45 -16.02
C PHE A 240 -7.54 7.74 -16.12
N HIS A 241 -8.33 8.02 -15.10
CA HIS A 241 -9.13 9.23 -14.99
C HIS A 241 -8.56 10.15 -13.93
N LYS A 242 -8.96 11.43 -13.97
CA LYS A 242 -8.64 12.35 -12.88
C LYS A 242 -9.31 11.87 -11.58
N PRO A 243 -8.56 11.65 -10.50
CA PRO A 243 -9.12 11.20 -9.23
C PRO A 243 -10.03 12.25 -8.60
N ILE A 244 -10.98 11.82 -7.75
CA ILE A 244 -11.92 12.70 -7.04
C ILE A 244 -11.27 13.50 -5.92
N CYS A 245 -10.08 13.14 -5.49
CA CYS A 245 -9.26 13.81 -4.49
C CYS A 245 -7.78 13.52 -4.78
N PRO A 246 -6.83 14.29 -4.19
CA PRO A 246 -5.41 14.00 -4.31
C PRO A 246 -5.05 12.59 -3.83
N VAL A 247 -4.20 11.90 -4.60
CA VAL A 247 -3.61 10.61 -4.26
C VAL A 247 -2.14 10.84 -3.90
N TYR A 248 -1.75 10.53 -2.67
CA TYR A 248 -0.35 10.57 -2.28
C TYR A 248 0.33 9.30 -2.76
N GLN A 249 1.47 9.45 -3.46
CA GLN A 249 2.12 8.32 -4.12
C GLN A 249 3.45 7.97 -3.47
N ASN A 250 3.78 6.67 -3.46
CA ASN A 250 4.88 6.10 -2.70
C ASN A 250 6.26 6.62 -3.10
N VAL A 251 6.47 6.95 -4.38
CA VAL A 251 7.80 7.28 -4.93
C VAL A 251 8.35 8.63 -4.47
N ASP A 252 7.47 9.57 -4.19
CA ASP A 252 7.85 10.94 -3.81
C ASP A 252 7.14 11.45 -2.55
N GLY A 253 6.10 10.75 -2.10
CA GLY A 253 5.28 11.11 -0.93
C GLY A 253 4.45 12.36 -1.16
N LEU A 254 4.19 12.77 -2.40
CA LEU A 254 3.48 13.99 -2.77
C LEU A 254 2.06 13.69 -3.29
N PRO A 255 1.13 14.68 -3.23
CA PRO A 255 -0.21 14.55 -3.78
C PRO A 255 -0.22 14.74 -5.30
N HIS A 256 -0.87 13.83 -6.01
CA HIS A 256 -1.06 13.89 -7.46
C HIS A 256 -2.53 13.81 -7.85
N THR A 257 -2.90 14.52 -8.93
CA THR A 257 -4.24 14.51 -9.52
C THR A 257 -4.22 14.41 -11.04
N ASP A 258 -3.05 14.53 -11.66
CA ASP A 258 -2.87 14.35 -13.08
C ASP A 258 -2.69 12.87 -13.41
N PRO A 259 -3.51 12.28 -14.32
CA PRO A 259 -3.41 10.86 -14.64
C PRO A 259 -2.06 10.44 -15.23
N GLU A 260 -1.37 11.29 -15.98
CA GLU A 260 -0.09 10.93 -16.59
C GLU A 260 1.05 10.95 -15.56
N GLU A 261 1.04 11.91 -14.62
CA GLU A 261 1.96 11.88 -13.47
C GLU A 261 1.73 10.64 -12.61
N ILE A 262 0.46 10.31 -12.34
CA ILE A 262 0.08 9.12 -11.55
C ILE A 262 0.58 7.84 -12.22
N LYS A 263 0.43 7.70 -13.53
CA LYS A 263 0.96 6.54 -14.29
C LYS A 263 2.48 6.43 -14.17
N ALA A 264 3.20 7.54 -14.40
CA ALA A 264 4.67 7.56 -14.34
C ALA A 264 5.17 7.13 -12.94
N ASN A 265 4.55 7.64 -11.89
CA ASN A 265 4.88 7.30 -10.51
C ASN A 265 4.55 5.83 -10.18
N LEU A 266 3.41 5.32 -10.65
CA LEU A 266 3.01 3.92 -10.44
C LEU A 266 3.98 2.95 -11.14
N ILE A 267 4.49 3.29 -12.33
CA ILE A 267 5.52 2.52 -13.03
C ILE A 267 6.84 2.55 -12.24
N ALA A 268 7.24 3.71 -11.74
CA ALA A 268 8.48 3.86 -10.98
C ALA A 268 8.44 3.11 -9.64
N GLN A 269 7.27 2.96 -9.03
CA GLN A 269 7.05 2.39 -7.68
C GLN A 269 7.69 1.00 -7.49
N LEU A 270 7.68 0.13 -8.52
CA LEU A 270 8.17 -1.25 -8.37
C LEU A 270 9.66 -1.33 -8.04
N THR A 271 10.43 -0.37 -8.53
CA THR A 271 11.90 -0.33 -8.34
C THR A 271 12.35 0.79 -7.41
N ALA A 272 11.42 1.59 -6.90
CA ALA A 272 11.67 2.70 -5.99
C ALA A 272 11.19 2.39 -4.57
N SER A 273 11.71 3.13 -3.61
CA SER A 273 11.29 3.01 -2.21
C SER A 273 9.85 3.49 -2.00
N VAL A 274 9.15 2.88 -1.06
CA VAL A 274 7.88 3.35 -0.51
C VAL A 274 8.17 4.36 0.58
N LEU A 275 7.87 5.63 0.35
CA LEU A 275 8.14 6.74 1.27
C LEU A 275 6.96 7.01 2.21
N TRP A 276 6.43 5.97 2.87
CA TRP A 276 5.21 6.04 3.68
C TRP A 276 5.27 7.08 4.79
N THR A 277 6.40 7.19 5.49
CA THR A 277 6.59 8.23 6.51
C THR A 277 6.41 9.64 5.92
N LYS A 278 6.96 9.87 4.73
CA LYS A 278 6.87 11.16 4.02
C LYS A 278 5.45 11.43 3.55
N GLU A 279 4.76 10.42 3.00
CA GLU A 279 3.36 10.53 2.58
C GLU A 279 2.49 11.01 3.75
N VAL A 280 2.50 10.27 4.88
CA VAL A 280 1.70 10.61 6.05
C VAL A 280 2.06 12.00 6.60
N THR A 281 3.36 12.33 6.64
CA THR A 281 3.83 13.64 7.10
C THR A 281 3.28 14.76 6.23
N ASN A 282 3.31 14.59 4.90
CA ASN A 282 2.77 15.57 3.96
C ASN A 282 1.24 15.65 4.05
N MET A 283 0.54 14.51 4.16
CA MET A 283 -0.92 14.50 4.35
C MET A 283 -1.33 15.28 5.60
N VAL A 284 -0.60 15.14 6.70
CA VAL A 284 -0.84 15.90 7.95
C VAL A 284 -0.51 17.39 7.76
N ALA A 285 0.57 17.72 7.06
CA ALA A 285 0.92 19.10 6.74
C ALA A 285 -0.15 19.78 5.86
N ASP A 286 -0.80 19.01 4.98
CA ASP A 286 -1.89 19.45 4.12
C ASP A 286 -3.27 19.41 4.83
N GLY A 287 -3.29 19.11 6.14
CA GLY A 287 -4.45 19.26 7.02
C GLY A 287 -5.19 17.96 7.37
N ALA A 288 -4.69 16.78 7.02
CA ALA A 288 -5.31 15.52 7.42
C ALA A 288 -5.25 15.33 8.95
N THR A 289 -6.40 15.14 9.57
CA THR A 289 -6.53 14.89 11.00
C THR A 289 -7.23 13.58 11.33
N ASP A 290 -7.93 12.99 10.37
CA ASP A 290 -8.72 11.78 10.54
C ASP A 290 -8.33 10.76 9.45
N PHE A 291 -7.63 9.70 9.86
CA PHE A 291 -7.16 8.64 8.97
C PHE A 291 -7.99 7.38 9.17
N THR A 292 -8.63 6.92 8.10
CA THR A 292 -9.40 5.67 8.08
C THR A 292 -8.65 4.62 7.27
N GLU A 293 -8.22 3.52 7.89
CA GLU A 293 -7.62 2.37 7.19
C GLU A 293 -8.72 1.50 6.58
N CYS A 294 -8.72 1.43 5.24
CA CYS A 294 -9.61 0.59 4.44
C CYS A 294 -8.88 -0.68 4.02
N GLY A 295 -9.09 -1.76 4.75
CA GLY A 295 -8.41 -3.03 4.49
C GLY A 295 -8.37 -3.94 5.69
N PRO A 296 -7.77 -5.14 5.57
CA PRO A 296 -7.63 -6.05 6.69
C PRO A 296 -6.53 -5.59 7.65
N GLY A 297 -6.71 -5.84 8.95
CA GLY A 297 -5.73 -5.55 9.99
C GLY A 297 -5.67 -4.08 10.42
N LYS A 298 -4.58 -3.71 11.10
CA LYS A 298 -4.36 -2.39 11.72
C LYS A 298 -2.93 -1.88 11.49
N THR A 299 -2.32 -2.26 10.38
CA THR A 299 -0.89 -2.00 10.14
C THR A 299 -0.61 -0.52 9.91
N LEU A 300 -1.41 0.13 9.07
CA LEU A 300 -1.20 1.54 8.76
C LEU A 300 -1.59 2.45 9.93
N GLN A 301 -2.62 2.11 10.69
CA GLN A 301 -2.97 2.81 11.94
C GLN A 301 -1.78 2.85 12.90
N GLY A 302 -1.10 1.71 13.08
CA GLY A 302 0.07 1.61 13.94
C GLY A 302 1.26 2.43 13.43
N MET A 303 1.46 2.51 12.13
CA MET A 303 2.49 3.35 11.51
C MET A 303 2.16 4.84 11.65
N ILE A 304 0.93 5.24 11.35
CA ILE A 304 0.45 6.62 11.47
C ILE A 304 0.58 7.12 12.90
N ALA A 305 0.18 6.31 13.89
CA ALA A 305 0.32 6.66 15.30
C ALA A 305 1.78 6.90 15.72
N LYS A 306 2.74 6.20 15.12
CA LYS A 306 4.17 6.43 15.36
C LYS A 306 4.70 7.65 14.63
N ILE A 307 4.29 7.88 13.39
CA ILE A 307 4.68 9.05 12.59
C ILE A 307 4.16 10.33 13.24
N CYS A 308 2.90 10.30 13.68
CA CYS A 308 2.24 11.45 14.29
C CYS A 308 2.40 11.52 15.81
N LYS A 309 3.36 10.79 16.39
CA LYS A 309 3.57 10.76 17.84
C LYS A 309 3.78 12.18 18.40
N GLY A 310 2.91 12.55 19.33
CA GLY A 310 2.92 13.90 19.96
C GLY A 310 1.95 14.89 19.30
N ASN A 311 1.33 14.55 18.18
CA ASN A 311 0.24 15.33 17.59
C ASN A 311 -1.11 14.71 18.03
N ALA A 312 -1.75 15.34 19.01
CA ALA A 312 -3.02 14.86 19.59
C ALA A 312 -4.24 15.07 18.66
N ASP A 313 -4.10 15.88 17.63
CA ASP A 313 -5.19 16.21 16.70
C ASP A 313 -5.35 15.11 15.61
N VAL A 314 -4.31 14.29 15.38
CA VAL A 314 -4.34 13.22 14.39
C VAL A 314 -4.88 11.94 15.01
N LYS A 315 -5.90 11.37 14.37
CA LYS A 315 -6.50 10.08 14.72
C LYS A 315 -6.34 9.09 13.58
N ALA A 316 -6.14 7.83 13.92
CA ALA A 316 -6.11 6.74 12.96
C ALA A 316 -6.95 5.57 13.49
N HIS A 317 -7.86 5.08 12.67
CA HIS A 317 -8.80 4.00 13.01
C HIS A 317 -9.10 3.13 11.78
N GLY A 318 -9.69 1.97 12.00
CA GLY A 318 -10.18 1.10 10.94
C GLY A 318 -11.64 1.41 10.58
N ILE A 319 -12.13 0.82 9.51
CA ILE A 319 -13.53 0.99 9.07
C ILE A 319 -14.54 0.49 10.11
N ASN A 320 -14.14 -0.48 10.94
CA ASN A 320 -15.02 -1.16 11.91
C ASN A 320 -14.64 -0.85 13.36
N ASP A 321 -13.84 0.16 13.61
CA ASP A 321 -13.43 0.58 14.97
C ASP A 321 -14.38 1.60 15.60
#